data_2f88e496376cd73d474d73844e1de901
#
_entry.id   2f88e496376cd73d474d73844e1de901
#
_cell.length_a   1.000
_cell.length_b   1.000
_cell.length_c   1.000
_cell.angle_alpha   90.00
_cell.angle_beta   90.00
_cell.angle_gamma   90.00
#
_symmetry.space_group_name_H-M   'P 1'
#
loop_
_entity.id
_entity.type
_entity.pdbx_description
1 polymer ?
#
loop_
_entity_poly.entity_id
_entity_poly.type
_entity_poly.pdbx_seq_one_letter_code
_entity_poly.pdbx_strand_id
1 'polypeptide(L)'
;MRKALLVIDMQEAVVGQHHADFFRYDSDLLERVNAVIRSTDADTVIYIKNLMKNNLINKLAPVKVFAGTPAAELAADLQIVSEHIFSKYAGDAFSDADFSAFVKRSGIDTVELIGADGGGCVSLTALGAVRNGYSVILNTSAIGTMFESKKEKYYEELKKLGAVFV
;
A
#
# COMPACT_ATOMS: atom_id res chain seq x y z
N MET A 1 11.21 19.82 -2.35
CA MET A 1 10.72 18.46 -2.66
C MET A 1 10.08 17.95 -1.39
N ARG A 2 8.80 17.58 -1.44
CA ARG A 2 8.05 17.11 -0.27
C ARG A 2 7.65 15.65 -0.47
N LYS A 3 8.17 14.75 0.36
CA LYS A 3 8.04 13.32 0.21
C LYS A 3 7.00 12.73 1.18
N ALA A 4 6.16 11.82 0.70
CA ALA A 4 5.32 10.97 1.54
C ALA A 4 5.75 9.51 1.41
N LEU A 5 5.77 8.80 2.55
CA LEU A 5 5.85 7.34 2.59
C LEU A 5 4.44 6.76 2.60
N LEU A 6 4.08 5.96 1.60
CA LEU A 6 2.81 5.26 1.49
C LEU A 6 2.97 3.82 1.95
N VAL A 7 2.30 3.45 3.04
CA VAL A 7 2.28 2.10 3.61
C VAL A 7 1.00 1.41 3.13
N ILE A 8 1.13 0.47 2.20
CA ILE A 8 0.03 -0.12 1.44
C ILE A 8 -0.41 -1.45 2.05
N ASP A 9 -1.69 -1.54 2.43
CA ASP A 9 -2.44 -2.76 2.78
C ASP A 9 -1.80 -3.63 3.89
N MET A 10 -1.08 -3.01 4.83
CA MET A 10 -0.50 -3.68 5.99
C MET A 10 -1.56 -3.90 7.08
N GLN A 11 -2.57 -4.73 6.75
CA GLN A 11 -3.76 -4.99 7.56
C GLN A 11 -3.66 -6.33 8.29
N GLU A 12 -4.50 -6.50 9.32
CA GLU A 12 -4.61 -7.73 10.12
C GLU A 12 -4.84 -8.98 9.27
N ALA A 13 -5.68 -8.90 8.22
CA ALA A 13 -5.91 -10.02 7.31
C ALA A 13 -4.69 -10.37 6.45
N VAL A 14 -3.77 -9.43 6.25
CA VAL A 14 -2.64 -9.54 5.33
C VAL A 14 -1.38 -10.04 6.04
N VAL A 15 -1.05 -9.44 7.20
CA VAL A 15 0.19 -9.71 7.94
C VAL A 15 -0.01 -9.79 9.46
N GLY A 16 -1.24 -9.67 9.95
CA GLY A 16 -1.53 -9.58 11.38
C GLY A 16 -2.09 -10.88 11.98
N GLN A 17 -2.71 -10.76 13.16
CA GLN A 17 -3.26 -11.89 13.91
C GLN A 17 -4.54 -12.48 13.29
N HIS A 18 -5.26 -11.70 12.48
CA HIS A 18 -6.44 -12.15 11.72
C HIS A 18 -6.05 -12.53 10.28
N HIS A 19 -4.82 -13.01 10.10
CA HIS A 19 -4.25 -13.39 8.82
C HIS A 19 -5.16 -14.37 8.07
N ALA A 20 -5.42 -14.08 6.80
CA ALA A 20 -6.15 -14.97 5.91
C ALA A 20 -5.18 -15.86 5.14
N ASP A 21 -5.44 -17.16 5.08
CA ASP A 21 -4.57 -18.16 4.41
C ASP A 21 -4.31 -17.88 2.93
N PHE A 22 -5.10 -16.98 2.35
CA PHE A 22 -4.91 -16.51 0.98
C PHE A 22 -3.61 -15.71 0.82
N PHE A 23 -3.26 -14.88 1.81
CA PHE A 23 -2.06 -14.06 1.76
C PHE A 23 -0.84 -14.85 2.21
N ARG A 24 0.17 -14.93 1.36
CA ARG A 24 1.40 -15.71 1.61
C ARG A 24 2.61 -14.85 1.31
N TYR A 25 2.92 -13.97 2.26
CA TYR A 25 4.13 -13.16 2.24
C TYR A 25 5.21 -13.76 3.13
N ASP A 26 6.45 -13.29 2.95
CA ASP A 26 7.54 -13.62 3.86
C ASP A 26 7.18 -13.21 5.28
N SER A 27 7.50 -14.04 6.25
CA SER A 27 7.15 -13.80 7.67
C SER A 27 7.77 -12.55 8.27
N ASP A 28 8.83 -12.02 7.66
CA ASP A 28 9.54 -10.81 8.05
C ASP A 28 9.05 -9.53 7.36
N LEU A 29 8.04 -9.62 6.48
CA LEU A 29 7.54 -8.45 5.74
C LEU A 29 7.13 -7.31 6.66
N LEU A 30 6.38 -7.60 7.72
CA LEU A 30 5.94 -6.58 8.69
C LEU A 30 7.13 -5.89 9.37
N GLU A 31 8.16 -6.66 9.76
CA GLU A 31 9.37 -6.10 10.37
C GLU A 31 10.15 -5.21 9.39
N ARG A 32 10.29 -5.63 8.13
CA ARG A 32 10.94 -4.83 7.08
C ARG A 32 10.19 -3.51 6.83
N VAL A 33 8.86 -3.56 6.78
CA VAL A 33 8.00 -2.37 6.67
C VAL A 33 8.19 -1.45 7.88
N ASN A 34 8.16 -2.00 9.09
CA ASN A 34 8.41 -1.23 10.31
C ASN A 34 9.80 -0.61 10.35
N ALA A 35 10.82 -1.30 9.86
CA ALA A 35 12.18 -0.76 9.79
C ALA A 35 12.24 0.46 8.87
N VAL A 36 11.59 0.43 7.70
CA VAL A 36 11.51 1.59 6.80
C VAL A 36 10.72 2.73 7.43
N ILE A 37 9.58 2.47 8.11
CA ILE A 37 8.82 3.52 8.81
C ILE A 37 9.68 4.22 9.87
N ARG A 38 10.47 3.46 10.64
CA ARG A 38 11.35 4.04 11.68
C ARG A 38 12.50 4.89 11.13
N SER A 39 12.99 4.56 9.95
CA SER A 39 14.17 5.21 9.35
C SER A 39 13.83 6.20 8.24
N THR A 40 12.55 6.39 7.91
CA THR A 40 12.16 7.25 6.80
C THR A 40 12.52 8.72 7.03
N ASP A 41 12.93 9.39 5.96
CA ASP A 41 13.11 10.84 5.88
C ASP A 41 11.91 11.55 5.22
N ALA A 42 10.81 10.84 5.03
CA ALA A 42 9.60 11.42 4.45
C ALA A 42 8.97 12.47 5.37
N ASP A 43 8.44 13.54 4.78
CA ASP A 43 7.73 14.61 5.50
C ASP A 43 6.45 14.11 6.17
N THR A 44 5.85 13.05 5.64
CA THR A 44 4.67 12.40 6.23
C THR A 44 4.60 10.92 5.86
N VAL A 45 4.02 10.14 6.77
CA VAL A 45 3.69 8.72 6.54
C VAL A 45 2.18 8.60 6.37
N ILE A 46 1.73 7.88 5.35
CA ILE A 46 0.30 7.69 5.04
C ILE A 46 0.03 6.19 4.96
N TYR A 47 -0.97 5.74 5.69
CA TYR A 47 -1.41 4.34 5.72
C TYR A 47 -2.63 4.16 4.82
N ILE A 48 -2.61 3.14 3.98
CA ILE A 48 -3.71 2.82 3.07
C ILE A 48 -4.26 1.43 3.43
N LYS A 49 -5.56 1.36 3.68
CA LYS A 49 -6.30 0.10 3.88
C LYS A 49 -7.08 -0.24 2.62
N ASN A 50 -7.01 -1.49 2.19
CA ASN A 50 -7.89 -1.99 1.13
C ASN A 50 -9.14 -2.58 1.75
N LEU A 51 -10.32 -2.11 1.32
CA LEU A 51 -11.61 -2.57 1.79
C LEU A 51 -12.41 -3.21 0.66
N MET A 52 -13.23 -4.16 1.01
CA MET A 52 -14.22 -4.75 0.10
C MET A 52 -15.58 -4.11 0.33
N LYS A 53 -16.30 -3.84 -0.77
CA LYS A 53 -17.70 -3.40 -0.69
C LYS A 53 -18.55 -4.54 -0.10
N ASN A 54 -19.37 -4.22 0.89
CA ASN A 54 -20.25 -5.20 1.52
C ASN A 54 -21.45 -5.52 0.61
N ASN A 55 -21.26 -6.45 -0.33
CA ASN A 55 -22.27 -6.95 -1.24
C ASN A 55 -22.29 -8.51 -1.26
N LEU A 56 -23.30 -9.09 -1.88
CA LEU A 56 -23.48 -10.54 -1.88
C LEU A 56 -22.27 -11.28 -2.50
N ILE A 57 -21.69 -10.76 -3.56
CA ILE A 57 -20.55 -11.38 -4.27
C ILE A 57 -19.33 -11.41 -3.35
N ASN A 58 -19.02 -10.29 -2.71
CA ASN A 58 -17.86 -10.18 -1.84
C ASN A 58 -18.01 -11.00 -0.54
N LYS A 59 -19.24 -11.26 -0.09
CA LYS A 59 -19.49 -12.16 1.06
C LYS A 59 -19.12 -13.63 0.78
N LEU A 60 -19.03 -14.01 -0.48
CA LEU A 60 -18.62 -15.35 -0.92
C LEU A 60 -17.10 -15.42 -1.21
N ALA A 61 -16.39 -14.30 -1.15
CA ALA A 61 -14.94 -14.27 -1.35
C ALA A 61 -14.19 -15.01 -0.25
N PRO A 62 -13.06 -15.65 -0.56
CA PRO A 62 -12.23 -16.36 0.42
C PRO A 62 -11.62 -15.43 1.47
N VAL A 63 -11.44 -14.16 1.12
CA VAL A 63 -10.95 -13.12 2.03
C VAL A 63 -12.03 -12.07 2.22
N LYS A 64 -12.26 -11.66 3.48
CA LYS A 64 -13.33 -10.73 3.85
C LYS A 64 -12.74 -9.56 4.62
N VAL A 65 -12.47 -8.47 3.92
CA VAL A 65 -11.90 -7.24 4.49
C VAL A 65 -12.96 -6.13 4.39
N PHE A 66 -14.01 -6.27 5.20
CA PHE A 66 -15.09 -5.28 5.24
C PHE A 66 -14.81 -4.21 6.29
N ALA A 67 -15.23 -2.98 6.01
CA ALA A 67 -15.12 -1.88 6.97
C ALA A 67 -15.71 -2.25 8.35
N GLY A 68 -14.99 -1.91 9.41
CA GLY A 68 -15.42 -2.19 10.79
C GLY A 68 -15.18 -3.63 11.27
N THR A 69 -14.48 -4.47 10.48
CA THR A 69 -14.08 -5.81 10.94
C THR A 69 -12.62 -5.79 11.41
N PRO A 70 -12.23 -6.62 12.41
CA PRO A 70 -10.83 -6.71 12.85
C PRO A 70 -9.86 -6.98 11.69
N ALA A 71 -10.23 -7.86 10.76
CA ALA A 71 -9.42 -8.21 9.59
C ALA A 71 -9.08 -7.01 8.67
N ALA A 72 -9.92 -5.98 8.68
CA ALA A 72 -9.74 -4.77 7.86
C ALA A 72 -8.89 -3.69 8.53
N GLU A 73 -8.62 -3.81 9.83
CA GLU A 73 -7.80 -2.81 10.53
C GLU A 73 -6.30 -2.99 10.19
N LEU A 74 -5.51 -1.95 10.44
CA LEU A 74 -4.05 -2.04 10.33
C LEU A 74 -3.54 -3.08 11.34
N ALA A 75 -2.51 -3.84 10.97
CA ALA A 75 -1.94 -4.87 11.84
C ALA A 75 -1.49 -4.26 13.18
N ALA A 76 -1.81 -4.94 14.30
CA ALA A 76 -1.54 -4.43 15.64
C ALA A 76 -0.06 -4.13 15.89
N ASP A 77 0.82 -4.92 15.27
CA ASP A 77 2.29 -4.75 15.40
C ASP A 77 2.88 -3.80 14.33
N LEU A 78 2.05 -3.16 13.50
CA LEU A 78 2.50 -2.14 12.56
C LEU A 78 2.86 -0.85 13.31
N GLN A 79 4.02 -0.28 12.99
CA GLN A 79 4.46 1.00 13.53
C GLN A 79 3.59 2.13 12.98
N ILE A 80 2.78 2.77 13.84
CA ILE A 80 1.94 3.92 13.47
C ILE A 80 2.60 5.20 14.00
N VAL A 81 2.98 6.08 13.09
CA VAL A 81 3.69 7.35 13.39
C VAL A 81 2.91 8.59 12.93
N SER A 82 1.76 8.40 12.31
CA SER A 82 0.85 9.49 11.89
C SER A 82 -0.60 9.05 11.93
N GLU A 83 -1.51 10.03 11.93
CA GLU A 83 -2.97 9.80 11.90
C GLU A 83 -3.54 9.74 10.46
N HIS A 84 -2.68 9.82 9.44
CA HIS A 84 -3.10 9.83 8.04
C HIS A 84 -3.41 8.42 7.55
N ILE A 85 -4.64 7.97 7.79
CA ILE A 85 -5.13 6.65 7.41
C ILE A 85 -6.27 6.81 6.40
N PHE A 86 -6.13 6.21 5.22
CA PHE A 86 -7.14 6.23 4.16
C PHE A 86 -7.57 4.82 3.79
N SER A 87 -8.74 4.71 3.18
CA SER A 87 -9.28 3.45 2.69
C SER A 87 -9.54 3.53 1.19
N LYS A 88 -9.26 2.44 0.49
CA LYS A 88 -9.57 2.30 -0.94
C LYS A 88 -10.40 1.06 -1.19
N TYR A 89 -11.16 1.06 -2.29
CA TYR A 89 -11.96 -0.08 -2.74
C TYR A 89 -11.47 -0.64 -4.09
N ALA A 90 -10.30 -0.22 -4.53
CA ALA A 90 -9.63 -0.67 -5.74
C ALA A 90 -8.12 -0.83 -5.49
N GLY A 91 -7.38 -1.44 -6.41
CA GLY A 91 -5.95 -1.64 -6.26
C GLY A 91 -5.13 -0.35 -6.19
N ASP A 92 -5.54 0.67 -6.96
CA ASP A 92 -4.90 1.99 -7.00
C ASP A 92 -5.47 2.90 -5.91
N ALA A 93 -4.64 3.36 -4.98
CA ALA A 93 -5.07 4.28 -3.92
C ALA A 93 -5.51 5.64 -4.46
N PHE A 94 -4.95 6.12 -5.56
CA PHE A 94 -5.35 7.38 -6.20
C PHE A 94 -6.74 7.35 -6.83
N SER A 95 -7.39 6.18 -6.89
CA SER A 95 -8.81 6.06 -7.23
C SER A 95 -9.73 6.55 -6.10
N ASP A 96 -9.23 6.68 -4.88
CA ASP A 96 -9.95 7.28 -3.75
C ASP A 96 -9.80 8.80 -3.79
N ALA A 97 -10.96 9.51 -3.75
CA ALA A 97 -10.99 10.97 -3.92
C ALA A 97 -10.41 11.70 -2.70
N ASP A 98 -10.63 11.19 -1.48
CA ASP A 98 -10.18 11.82 -0.25
C ASP A 98 -8.66 11.71 -0.11
N PHE A 99 -8.10 10.53 -0.39
CA PHE A 99 -6.65 10.32 -0.44
C PHE A 99 -6.00 11.21 -1.50
N SER A 100 -6.52 11.19 -2.72
CA SER A 100 -5.99 11.98 -3.84
C SER A 100 -6.01 13.48 -3.53
N ALA A 101 -7.11 13.98 -2.96
CA ALA A 101 -7.23 15.36 -2.54
C ALA A 101 -6.27 15.71 -1.38
N PHE A 102 -6.07 14.81 -0.43
CA PHE A 102 -5.12 14.99 0.67
C PHE A 102 -3.69 15.15 0.15
N VAL A 103 -3.21 14.22 -0.67
CA VAL A 103 -1.85 14.26 -1.25
C VAL A 103 -1.62 15.57 -1.99
N LYS A 104 -2.58 15.98 -2.82
CA LYS A 104 -2.52 17.24 -3.57
C LYS A 104 -2.47 18.48 -2.65
N ARG A 105 -3.35 18.56 -1.64
CA ARG A 105 -3.38 19.70 -0.70
C ARG A 105 -2.13 19.79 0.16
N SER A 106 -1.51 18.68 0.45
CA SER A 106 -0.29 18.60 1.27
C SER A 106 0.97 19.06 0.52
N GLY A 107 0.86 19.38 -0.77
CA GLY A 107 2.00 19.81 -1.59
C GLY A 107 3.07 18.74 -1.76
N ILE A 108 2.68 17.46 -1.63
CA ILE A 108 3.55 16.31 -1.89
C ILE A 108 3.86 16.28 -3.38
N ASP A 109 5.11 16.07 -3.73
CA ASP A 109 5.59 15.92 -5.12
C ASP A 109 6.23 14.53 -5.37
N THR A 110 6.58 13.83 -4.30
CA THR A 110 7.24 12.53 -4.36
C THR A 110 6.55 11.55 -3.41
N VAL A 111 6.29 10.34 -3.86
CA VAL A 111 5.77 9.26 -3.05
C VAL A 111 6.73 8.06 -3.06
N GLU A 112 7.07 7.57 -1.87
CA GLU A 112 7.77 6.32 -1.67
C GLU A 112 6.76 5.26 -1.24
N LEU A 113 6.79 4.07 -1.84
CA LEU A 113 5.81 3.01 -1.59
C LEU A 113 6.46 1.77 -0.96
N ILE A 114 5.80 1.25 0.07
CA ILE A 114 6.10 -0.02 0.74
C ILE A 114 4.81 -0.80 1.04
N GLY A 115 4.91 -2.05 1.43
CA GLY A 115 3.78 -2.88 1.85
C GLY A 115 3.44 -4.00 0.88
N ALA A 116 2.15 -4.28 0.66
CA ALA A 116 1.65 -5.42 -0.11
C ALA A 116 0.62 -4.99 -1.17
N ASP A 117 0.59 -5.53 -2.34
CA ASP A 117 1.41 -6.51 -3.04
C ASP A 117 2.17 -5.84 -4.20
N GLY A 118 3.42 -6.24 -4.43
CA GLY A 118 4.23 -5.73 -5.54
C GLY A 118 3.69 -6.07 -6.93
N GLY A 119 2.95 -7.17 -7.07
CA GLY A 119 2.20 -7.53 -8.29
C GLY A 119 0.74 -7.06 -8.26
N GLY A 120 0.38 -6.17 -7.32
CA GLY A 120 -0.98 -5.69 -7.09
C GLY A 120 -1.02 -4.24 -6.62
N CYS A 121 -1.53 -4.02 -5.42
CA CYS A 121 -1.89 -2.69 -4.90
C CYS A 121 -0.71 -1.71 -4.85
N VAL A 122 0.49 -2.16 -4.52
CA VAL A 122 1.69 -1.29 -4.51
C VAL A 122 1.99 -0.77 -5.92
N SER A 123 2.11 -1.65 -6.90
CA SER A 123 2.41 -1.24 -8.29
C SER A 123 1.27 -0.46 -8.94
N LEU A 124 0.01 -0.83 -8.68
CA LEU A 124 -1.15 -0.09 -9.20
C LEU A 124 -1.21 1.33 -8.63
N THR A 125 -0.91 1.49 -7.34
CA THR A 125 -0.83 2.82 -6.71
C THR A 125 0.37 3.62 -7.23
N ALA A 126 1.51 2.97 -7.49
CA ALA A 126 2.67 3.61 -8.10
C ALA A 126 2.35 4.12 -9.52
N LEU A 127 1.67 3.32 -10.34
CA LEU A 127 1.19 3.75 -11.65
C LEU A 127 0.16 4.89 -11.56
N GLY A 128 -0.72 4.83 -10.56
CA GLY A 128 -1.65 5.92 -10.23
C GLY A 128 -0.92 7.21 -9.89
N ALA A 129 0.12 7.12 -9.06
CA ALA A 129 0.96 8.27 -8.71
C ALA A 129 1.62 8.91 -9.95
N VAL A 130 2.23 8.10 -10.80
CA VAL A 130 2.84 8.59 -12.06
C VAL A 130 1.80 9.29 -12.94
N ARG A 131 0.61 8.71 -13.12
CA ARG A 131 -0.49 9.32 -13.89
C ARG A 131 -0.95 10.68 -13.32
N ASN A 132 -0.81 10.86 -12.01
CA ASN A 132 -1.13 12.12 -11.34
C ASN A 132 0.06 13.08 -11.25
N GLY A 133 1.20 12.76 -11.86
CA GLY A 133 2.37 13.65 -11.98
C GLY A 133 3.32 13.62 -10.78
N TYR A 134 3.21 12.63 -9.89
CA TYR A 134 4.12 12.45 -8.76
C TYR A 134 5.38 11.69 -9.17
N SER A 135 6.51 12.05 -8.59
CA SER A 135 7.71 11.22 -8.61
C SER A 135 7.51 9.99 -7.73
N VAL A 136 7.97 8.83 -8.18
CA VAL A 136 7.70 7.54 -7.54
C VAL A 136 9.00 6.85 -7.14
N ILE A 137 9.05 6.39 -5.90
CA ILE A 137 10.10 5.53 -5.36
C ILE A 137 9.44 4.23 -4.89
N LEU A 138 9.94 3.08 -5.33
CA LEU A 138 9.57 1.78 -4.78
C LEU A 138 10.71 1.28 -3.90
N ASN A 139 10.46 1.18 -2.60
CA ASN A 139 11.43 0.62 -1.66
C ASN A 139 11.24 -0.90 -1.61
N THR A 140 11.98 -1.59 -2.50
CA THR A 140 11.81 -3.02 -2.74
C THR A 140 12.16 -3.90 -1.54
N SER A 141 12.94 -3.39 -0.61
CA SER A 141 13.30 -4.11 0.62
C SER A 141 12.09 -4.37 1.53
N ALA A 142 11.05 -3.52 1.42
CA ALA A 142 9.84 -3.59 2.25
C ALA A 142 8.55 -3.77 1.41
N ILE A 143 8.65 -4.39 0.24
CA ILE A 143 7.50 -4.76 -0.59
C ILE A 143 7.35 -6.29 -0.61
N GLY A 144 6.21 -6.77 -0.10
CA GLY A 144 5.83 -8.17 -0.23
C GLY A 144 5.22 -8.46 -1.60
N THR A 145 5.46 -9.67 -2.12
CA THR A 145 4.95 -10.04 -3.45
C THR A 145 4.43 -11.48 -3.46
N MET A 146 3.20 -11.66 -3.90
CA MET A 146 2.61 -12.98 -4.21
C MET A 146 2.49 -13.21 -5.72
N PHE A 147 2.34 -12.15 -6.50
CA PHE A 147 2.09 -12.22 -7.94
C PHE A 147 3.32 -11.79 -8.73
N GLU A 148 4.39 -12.61 -8.70
CA GLU A 148 5.70 -12.29 -9.29
C GLU A 148 5.63 -11.89 -10.77
N SER A 149 4.93 -12.67 -11.61
CA SER A 149 4.81 -12.38 -13.05
C SER A 149 4.10 -11.06 -13.35
N LYS A 150 3.17 -10.64 -12.46
CA LYS A 150 2.53 -9.32 -12.56
C LYS A 150 3.47 -8.23 -12.09
N LYS A 151 4.21 -8.46 -10.98
CA LYS A 151 5.21 -7.52 -10.47
C LYS A 151 6.23 -7.19 -11.55
N GLU A 152 6.79 -8.20 -12.21
CA GLU A 152 7.78 -7.99 -13.28
C GLU A 152 7.25 -7.05 -14.37
N LYS A 153 6.02 -7.28 -14.87
CA LYS A 153 5.39 -6.42 -15.87
C LYS A 153 5.21 -4.99 -15.40
N TYR A 154 4.68 -4.80 -14.18
CA TYR A 154 4.47 -3.46 -13.61
C TYR A 154 5.80 -2.75 -13.35
N TYR A 155 6.82 -3.46 -12.87
CA TYR A 155 8.13 -2.87 -12.60
C TYR A 155 8.83 -2.43 -13.88
N GLU A 156 8.71 -3.20 -14.97
CA GLU A 156 9.21 -2.79 -16.29
C GLU A 156 8.51 -1.52 -16.79
N GLU A 157 7.19 -1.44 -16.64
CA GLU A 157 6.41 -0.24 -16.99
C GLU A 157 6.83 0.96 -16.15
N LEU A 158 6.89 0.81 -14.84
CA LEU A 158 7.28 1.85 -13.89
C LEU A 158 8.70 2.36 -14.15
N LYS A 159 9.65 1.48 -14.48
CA LYS A 159 11.02 1.87 -14.89
C LYS A 159 11.00 2.76 -16.12
N LYS A 160 10.22 2.39 -17.16
CA LYS A 160 10.07 3.19 -18.38
C LYS A 160 9.45 4.56 -18.10
N LEU A 161 8.62 4.67 -17.07
CA LEU A 161 7.98 5.91 -16.65
C LEU A 161 8.84 6.72 -15.66
N GLY A 162 10.05 6.29 -15.35
CA GLY A 162 11.00 7.02 -14.52
C GLY A 162 10.88 6.77 -13.01
N ALA A 163 10.15 5.73 -12.57
CA ALA A 163 10.15 5.34 -11.16
C ALA A 163 11.53 4.85 -10.70
N VAL A 164 11.90 5.22 -9.49
CA VAL A 164 13.16 4.82 -8.84
C VAL A 164 12.92 3.59 -7.96
N PHE A 165 13.84 2.66 -7.97
CA PHE A 165 13.81 1.44 -7.14
C PHE A 165 15.00 1.45 -6.18
N VAL A 166 14.73 1.32 -4.89
CA VAL A 166 15.71 1.30 -3.82
C VAL A 166 15.58 0.04 -2.96
#